data_754a1eb4d1d69bd426e4b501aeaa33d5
#
_entry.id   754a1eb4d1d69bd426e4b501aeaa33d5
#
_cell.length_a   1.000
_cell.length_b   1.000
_cell.length_c   1.000
_cell.angle_alpha   90.00
_cell.angle_beta   90.00
_cell.angle_gamma   90.00
#
_symmetry.space_group_name_H-M   'P 1'
#
loop_
_entity.id
_entity.type
_entity.pdbx_description
1 polymer ?
#
loop_
_entity_poly.entity_id
_entity_poly.type
_entity_poly.pdbx_seq_one_letter_code
_entity_poly.pdbx_strand_id
1 'polypeptide(L)'
;MNAAPMIAVSGFGRCGSSMLMQMLHAGGVPCTGLAPAFEDNAVRCAVTPEYVAEHAGHAVKVLDPQRVGLPGNVRVIWMDRDINEQARSIIKFTELLHGVCYSRDARRSLPASLRRDRIAAMRVIGQRPLMAMRFESVLRMPISAACRLRDFV
;
A
#
# COMPACT_ATOMS: atom_id res chain seq x y z
N MET A 1 18.01 5.90 -22.13
CA MET A 1 17.83 6.36 -20.74
C MET A 1 16.69 5.53 -20.13
N ASN A 2 16.93 4.81 -19.03
CA ASN A 2 15.83 4.08 -18.38
C ASN A 2 14.88 5.12 -17.73
N ALA A 3 13.59 5.02 -18.04
CA ALA A 3 12.58 5.83 -17.40
C ALA A 3 12.59 5.59 -15.89
N ALA A 4 12.29 6.64 -15.11
CA ALA A 4 12.15 6.51 -13.66
C ALA A 4 11.10 5.44 -13.31
N PRO A 5 11.30 4.62 -12.29
CA PRO A 5 10.30 3.63 -11.89
C PRO A 5 9.05 4.32 -11.31
N MET A 6 7.87 3.73 -11.50
CA MET A 6 6.70 4.05 -10.71
C MET A 6 6.93 3.59 -9.26
N ILE A 7 6.49 4.36 -8.28
CA ILE A 7 6.61 4.04 -6.86
C ILE A 7 5.25 3.52 -6.37
N ALA A 8 5.13 2.21 -6.19
CA ALA A 8 3.91 1.61 -5.65
C ALA A 8 3.92 1.62 -4.12
N VAL A 9 3.06 2.43 -3.52
CA VAL A 9 2.77 2.36 -2.07
C VAL A 9 1.75 1.26 -1.86
N SER A 10 2.18 0.14 -1.32
CA SER A 10 1.43 -1.11 -1.31
C SER A 10 1.21 -1.63 0.11
N GLY A 11 0.24 -2.51 0.24
CA GLY A 11 -0.17 -3.14 1.50
C GLY A 11 -1.63 -3.56 1.41
N PHE A 12 -2.22 -3.91 2.53
CA PHE A 12 -3.66 -4.17 2.62
C PHE A 12 -4.40 -2.97 3.18
N GLY A 13 -5.70 -2.93 2.98
CA GLY A 13 -6.53 -1.89 3.55
C GLY A 13 -6.22 -1.64 5.04
N ARG A 14 -6.24 -0.38 5.47
CA ARG A 14 -5.95 0.06 6.84
C ARG A 14 -4.50 -0.18 7.32
N CYS A 15 -3.55 -0.34 6.43
CA CYS A 15 -2.11 -0.46 6.77
C CYS A 15 -1.41 0.89 7.01
N GLY A 16 -2.02 2.02 6.67
CA GLY A 16 -1.40 3.35 6.77
C GLY A 16 -0.88 3.91 5.44
N SER A 17 -1.27 3.32 4.32
CA SER A 17 -0.86 3.75 2.98
C SER A 17 -1.17 5.22 2.69
N SER A 18 -2.34 5.75 3.11
CA SER A 18 -2.67 7.17 2.92
C SER A 18 -1.71 8.10 3.65
N MET A 19 -1.30 7.76 4.88
CA MET A 19 -0.30 8.52 5.62
C MET A 19 1.04 8.53 4.86
N LEU A 20 1.46 7.40 4.33
CA LEU A 20 2.70 7.29 3.57
C LEU A 20 2.63 8.10 2.27
N MET A 21 1.50 8.08 1.55
CA MET A 21 1.28 8.94 0.38
C MET A 21 1.37 10.43 0.74
N GLN A 22 0.81 10.84 1.88
CA GLN A 22 0.93 12.22 2.36
C GLN A 22 2.38 12.60 2.66
N MET A 23 3.17 11.69 3.25
CA MET A 23 4.60 11.93 3.49
C MET A 23 5.38 12.10 2.18
N LEU A 24 5.14 11.25 1.19
CA LEU A 24 5.76 11.35 -0.14
C LEU A 24 5.37 12.65 -0.84
N HIS A 25 4.09 13.00 -0.81
CA HIS A 25 3.57 14.23 -1.39
C HIS A 25 4.19 15.48 -0.74
N ALA A 26 4.26 15.50 0.59
CA ALA A 26 4.92 16.59 1.34
C ALA A 26 6.43 16.68 1.04
N GLY A 27 7.06 15.55 0.71
CA GLY A 27 8.45 15.47 0.25
C GLY A 27 8.66 15.86 -1.22
N GLY A 28 7.61 16.28 -1.93
CA GLY A 28 7.70 16.73 -3.33
C GLY A 28 7.59 15.59 -4.37
N VAL A 29 7.27 14.36 -3.98
CA VAL A 29 7.03 13.26 -4.92
C VAL A 29 5.66 13.45 -5.56
N PRO A 30 5.55 13.46 -6.91
CA PRO A 30 4.25 13.47 -7.57
C PRO A 30 3.42 12.25 -7.16
N CYS A 31 2.16 12.46 -6.78
CA CYS A 31 1.28 11.39 -6.33
C CYS A 31 0.00 11.36 -7.17
N THR A 32 -0.51 10.18 -7.47
CA THR A 32 -1.84 10.00 -8.11
C THR A 32 -2.95 10.07 -7.07
N GLY A 33 -4.16 10.42 -7.54
CA GLY A 33 -5.33 10.60 -6.68
C GLY A 33 -5.34 11.91 -5.92
N LEU A 34 -6.42 12.17 -5.21
CA LEU A 34 -6.61 13.41 -4.44
C LEU A 34 -6.28 13.21 -2.97
N ALA A 35 -5.58 14.20 -2.39
CA ALA A 35 -5.35 14.26 -0.95
C ALA A 35 -6.70 14.32 -0.19
N PRO A 36 -6.78 13.78 1.02
CA PRO A 36 -5.72 13.11 1.78
C PRO A 36 -5.61 11.60 1.51
N ALA A 37 -6.54 11.00 0.78
CA ALA A 37 -6.64 9.56 0.61
C ALA A 37 -5.72 9.02 -0.49
N PHE A 38 -5.49 9.81 -1.55
CA PHE A 38 -4.71 9.43 -2.73
C PHE A 38 -5.20 8.11 -3.36
N GLU A 39 -6.54 7.97 -3.45
CA GLU A 39 -7.15 6.83 -4.13
C GLU A 39 -7.19 7.11 -5.63
N ASP A 40 -6.75 6.12 -6.43
CA ASP A 40 -6.89 6.13 -7.88
C ASP A 40 -7.76 4.95 -8.31
N ASN A 41 -8.88 5.24 -8.94
CA ASN A 41 -9.82 4.21 -9.38
C ASN A 41 -9.26 3.34 -10.51
N ALA A 42 -8.31 3.86 -11.30
CA ALA A 42 -7.71 3.13 -12.41
C ALA A 42 -6.99 1.85 -11.93
N VAL A 43 -6.40 1.86 -10.73
CA VAL A 43 -5.65 0.71 -10.19
C VAL A 43 -6.47 -0.20 -9.28
N ARG A 44 -7.77 0.02 -9.15
CA ARG A 44 -8.63 -0.83 -8.28
C ARG A 44 -8.86 -2.23 -8.81
N CYS A 45 -8.87 -2.38 -10.14
CA CYS A 45 -9.15 -3.66 -10.81
C CYS A 45 -7.87 -4.32 -11.32
N ALA A 46 -6.97 -3.53 -11.92
CA ALA A 46 -5.72 -4.01 -12.47
C ALA A 46 -4.71 -2.86 -12.61
N VAL A 47 -3.44 -3.16 -12.43
CA VAL A 47 -2.34 -2.28 -12.84
C VAL A 47 -1.81 -2.79 -14.16
N THR A 48 -1.85 -1.96 -15.20
CA THR A 48 -1.37 -2.35 -16.54
C THR A 48 0.05 -1.84 -16.79
N PRO A 49 0.81 -2.44 -17.74
CA PRO A 49 2.13 -1.92 -18.13
C PRO A 49 2.09 -0.48 -18.63
N GLU A 50 1.02 -0.10 -19.37
CA GLU A 50 0.80 1.24 -19.88
C GLU A 50 0.62 2.24 -18.74
N TYR A 51 -0.22 1.89 -17.74
CA TYR A 51 -0.41 2.70 -16.55
C TYR A 51 0.92 2.94 -15.81
N VAL A 52 1.74 1.89 -15.65
CA VAL A 52 3.06 2.01 -15.01
C VAL A 52 3.97 2.94 -15.80
N ALA A 53 3.97 2.88 -17.13
CA ALA A 53 4.79 3.74 -17.98
C ALA A 53 4.34 5.20 -17.90
N GLU A 54 3.04 5.48 -17.92
CA GLU A 54 2.46 6.82 -17.79
C GLU A 54 2.75 7.47 -16.46
N HIS A 55 2.87 6.66 -15.40
CA HIS A 55 3.12 7.14 -14.02
C HIS A 55 4.58 6.94 -13.58
N ALA A 56 5.52 6.91 -14.53
CA ALA A 56 6.95 6.89 -14.23
C ALA A 56 7.33 8.06 -13.31
N GLY A 57 8.01 7.79 -12.20
CA GLY A 57 8.39 8.79 -11.19
C GLY A 57 7.26 9.25 -10.25
N HIS A 58 6.04 8.75 -10.41
CA HIS A 58 4.92 9.06 -9.51
C HIS A 58 4.78 8.00 -8.42
N ALA A 59 4.32 8.42 -7.26
CA ALA A 59 3.83 7.52 -6.23
C ALA A 59 2.35 7.19 -6.47
N VAL A 60 2.04 5.92 -6.47
CA VAL A 60 0.71 5.36 -6.71
C VAL A 60 0.34 4.43 -5.56
N LYS A 61 -0.86 4.60 -5.01
CA LYS A 61 -1.38 3.72 -3.98
C LYS A 61 -1.97 2.46 -4.60
N VAL A 62 -1.27 1.34 -4.47
CA VAL A 62 -1.67 0.04 -5.02
C VAL A 62 -1.92 -0.94 -3.87
N LEU A 63 -3.16 -1.04 -3.44
CA LEU A 63 -3.56 -2.00 -2.41
C LEU A 63 -3.82 -3.38 -3.01
N ASP A 64 -3.62 -4.42 -2.21
CA ASP A 64 -3.88 -5.81 -2.60
C ASP A 64 -3.17 -6.23 -3.92
N PRO A 65 -1.83 -6.05 -4.04
CA PRO A 65 -1.12 -6.28 -5.30
C PRO A 65 -1.28 -7.70 -5.84
N GLN A 66 -1.62 -8.69 -5.00
CA GLN A 66 -1.94 -10.06 -5.43
C GLN A 66 -3.22 -10.14 -6.27
N ARG A 67 -4.08 -9.11 -6.20
CA ARG A 67 -5.32 -9.04 -6.99
C ARG A 67 -5.16 -8.22 -8.27
N VAL A 68 -4.45 -7.10 -8.15
CA VAL A 68 -4.37 -6.11 -9.24
C VAL A 68 -3.11 -6.23 -10.10
N GLY A 69 -2.09 -6.97 -9.60
CA GLY A 69 -0.80 -7.10 -10.26
C GLY A 69 0.12 -5.88 -10.07
N LEU A 70 1.38 -6.05 -10.47
CA LEU A 70 2.40 -4.99 -10.50
C LEU A 70 3.34 -5.23 -11.68
N PRO A 71 2.91 -4.97 -12.92
CA PRO A 71 3.76 -5.16 -14.10
C PRO A 71 4.80 -4.03 -14.23
N GLY A 72 5.83 -4.26 -15.04
CA GLY A 72 6.75 -3.22 -15.50
C GLY A 72 7.79 -2.76 -14.47
N ASN A 73 8.30 -1.54 -14.67
CA ASN A 73 9.36 -0.93 -13.87
C ASN A 73 8.77 -0.24 -12.63
N VAL A 74 8.72 -0.98 -11.53
CA VAL A 74 8.09 -0.53 -10.27
C VAL A 74 9.04 -0.72 -9.10
N ARG A 75 9.17 0.32 -8.26
CA ARG A 75 9.69 0.20 -6.89
C ARG A 75 8.53 0.07 -5.92
N VAL A 76 8.65 -0.75 -4.91
CA VAL A 76 7.56 -1.03 -3.96
C VAL A 76 7.91 -0.54 -2.58
N ILE A 77 7.03 0.25 -1.98
CA ILE A 77 7.05 0.55 -0.56
C ILE A 77 5.91 -0.22 0.08
N TRP A 78 6.25 -1.27 0.82
CA TRP A 78 5.27 -2.12 1.50
C TRP A 78 5.02 -1.59 2.91
N MET A 79 3.76 -1.21 3.15
CA MET A 79 3.29 -0.85 4.49
C MET A 79 2.80 -2.07 5.23
N ASP A 80 3.53 -2.43 6.28
CA ASP A 80 3.17 -3.50 7.20
C ASP A 80 2.53 -2.92 8.46
N ARG A 81 1.62 -3.65 9.06
CA ARG A 81 0.99 -3.31 10.33
C ARG A 81 0.82 -4.58 11.16
N ASP A 82 0.75 -4.46 12.48
CA ASP A 82 0.35 -5.59 13.32
C ASP A 82 -0.96 -6.18 12.78
N ILE A 83 -0.95 -7.47 12.49
CA ILE A 83 -2.02 -8.10 11.72
C ILE A 83 -3.34 -8.16 12.48
N ASN A 84 -3.29 -8.25 13.82
CA ASN A 84 -4.48 -8.26 14.65
C ASN A 84 -5.08 -6.85 14.77
N GLU A 85 -4.21 -5.84 14.88
CA GLU A 85 -4.63 -4.44 14.86
C GLU A 85 -5.21 -4.05 13.50
N GLN A 86 -4.60 -4.50 12.42
CA GLN A 86 -5.10 -4.28 11.07
C GLN A 86 -6.45 -4.94 10.86
N ALA A 87 -6.61 -6.20 11.24
CA ALA A 87 -7.88 -6.91 11.16
C ALA A 87 -8.99 -6.20 11.94
N ARG A 88 -8.72 -5.77 13.18
CA ARG A 88 -9.67 -4.97 13.99
C ARG A 88 -10.05 -3.67 13.29
N SER A 89 -9.08 -2.97 12.72
CA SER A 89 -9.31 -1.72 11.99
C SER A 89 -10.14 -1.93 10.72
N ILE A 90 -9.92 -3.01 9.97
CA ILE A 90 -10.70 -3.36 8.78
C ILE A 90 -12.16 -3.63 9.19
N ILE A 91 -12.38 -4.47 10.19
CA ILE A 91 -13.72 -4.81 10.68
C ILE A 91 -14.47 -3.53 11.08
N LYS A 92 -13.88 -2.72 11.97
CA LYS A 92 -14.49 -1.48 12.44
C LYS A 92 -14.83 -0.52 11.29
N PHE A 93 -13.91 -0.36 10.34
CA PHE A 93 -14.10 0.51 9.19
C PHE A 93 -15.24 0.03 8.28
N THR A 94 -15.28 -1.27 8.00
CA THR A 94 -16.32 -1.86 7.14
C THR A 94 -17.69 -1.80 7.80
N GLU A 95 -17.77 -2.07 9.10
CA GLU A 95 -19.02 -1.97 9.85
C GLU A 95 -19.57 -0.54 9.88
N LEU A 96 -18.68 0.45 10.09
CA LEU A 96 -19.11 1.87 10.14
C LEU A 96 -19.53 2.42 8.79
N LEU A 97 -18.84 2.06 7.70
CA LEU A 97 -19.09 2.64 6.38
C LEU A 97 -20.14 1.87 5.57
N HIS A 98 -20.20 0.56 5.74
CA HIS A 98 -21.04 -0.29 4.91
C HIS A 98 -22.16 -1.00 5.68
N GLY A 99 -22.25 -0.80 6.99
CA GLY A 99 -23.26 -1.44 7.83
C GLY A 99 -23.15 -2.99 7.86
N VAL A 100 -22.01 -3.53 7.44
CA VAL A 100 -21.79 -4.98 7.38
C VAL A 100 -21.34 -5.48 8.75
N CYS A 101 -22.14 -6.37 9.35
CA CYS A 101 -21.76 -7.04 10.60
C CYS A 101 -20.96 -8.31 10.30
N TYR A 102 -19.71 -8.36 10.75
CA TYR A 102 -18.90 -9.58 10.66
C TYR A 102 -19.33 -10.61 11.68
N SER A 103 -19.55 -11.86 11.24
CA SER A 103 -19.75 -13.00 12.14
C SER A 103 -18.53 -13.22 13.05
N ARG A 104 -18.73 -13.92 14.17
CA ARG A 104 -17.63 -14.26 15.09
C ARG A 104 -16.50 -15.03 14.40
N ASP A 105 -16.86 -15.95 13.50
CA ASP A 105 -15.90 -16.78 12.78
C ASP A 105 -15.14 -15.96 11.73
N ALA A 106 -15.82 -15.05 11.00
CA ALA A 106 -15.17 -14.14 10.08
C ALA A 106 -14.16 -13.23 10.81
N ARG A 107 -14.50 -12.71 11.99
CA ARG A 107 -13.57 -11.91 12.82
C ARG A 107 -12.33 -12.71 13.24
N ARG A 108 -12.49 -13.98 13.60
CA ARG A 108 -11.39 -14.87 14.00
C ARG A 108 -10.50 -15.29 12.84
N SER A 109 -11.07 -15.50 11.66
CA SER A 109 -10.35 -15.98 10.47
C SER A 109 -9.61 -14.87 9.71
N LEU A 110 -10.01 -13.61 9.85
CA LEU A 110 -9.44 -12.49 9.10
C LEU A 110 -7.92 -12.35 9.25
N PRO A 111 -7.30 -12.45 10.45
CA PRO A 111 -5.85 -12.39 10.58
C PRO A 111 -5.12 -13.49 9.80
N ALA A 112 -5.68 -14.71 9.77
CA ALA A 112 -5.11 -15.81 9.01
C ALA A 112 -5.24 -15.59 7.49
N SER A 113 -6.36 -15.00 7.04
CA SER A 113 -6.54 -14.59 5.65
C SER A 113 -5.51 -13.55 5.24
N LEU A 114 -5.32 -12.50 6.03
CA LEU A 114 -4.33 -11.46 5.76
C LEU A 114 -2.89 -12.03 5.67
N ARG A 115 -2.55 -13.02 6.51
CA ARG A 115 -1.24 -13.69 6.41
C ARG A 115 -1.06 -14.43 5.08
N ARG A 116 -2.09 -15.15 4.62
CA ARG A 116 -2.06 -15.85 3.31
C ARG A 116 -1.94 -14.86 2.16
N ASP A 117 -2.74 -13.79 2.21
CA ASP A 117 -2.73 -12.76 1.18
C ASP A 117 -1.37 -12.03 1.12
N ARG A 118 -0.71 -11.84 2.27
CA ARG A 118 0.65 -11.29 2.32
C ARG A 118 1.67 -12.17 1.57
N ILE A 119 1.59 -13.48 1.75
CA ILE A 119 2.46 -14.42 1.01
C ILE A 119 2.23 -14.29 -0.49
N ALA A 120 0.96 -14.21 -0.91
CA ALA A 120 0.61 -14.03 -2.32
C ALA A 120 1.09 -12.67 -2.86
N ALA A 121 0.93 -11.59 -2.10
CA ALA A 121 1.41 -10.26 -2.44
C ALA A 121 2.94 -10.23 -2.62
N MET A 122 3.70 -10.86 -1.71
CA MET A 122 5.16 -10.93 -1.82
C MET A 122 5.61 -11.69 -3.07
N ARG A 123 4.87 -12.71 -3.50
CA ARG A 123 5.14 -13.42 -4.77
C ARG A 123 4.95 -12.51 -5.98
N VAL A 124 3.91 -11.68 -5.98
CA VAL A 124 3.67 -10.70 -7.06
C VAL A 124 4.74 -9.61 -7.07
N ILE A 125 5.16 -9.13 -5.92
CA ILE A 125 6.26 -8.16 -5.79
C ILE A 125 7.57 -8.77 -6.34
N GLY A 126 7.86 -10.02 -6.01
CA GLY A 126 8.98 -10.78 -6.57
C GLY A 126 10.34 -10.11 -6.28
N GLN A 127 11.15 -9.95 -7.33
CA GLN A 127 12.52 -9.38 -7.24
C GLN A 127 12.57 -7.85 -7.39
N ARG A 128 11.43 -7.16 -7.38
CA ARG A 128 11.41 -5.70 -7.50
C ARG A 128 12.08 -5.04 -6.30
N PRO A 129 12.70 -3.85 -6.47
CA PRO A 129 13.18 -3.08 -5.35
C PRO A 129 12.06 -2.86 -4.33
N LEU A 130 12.28 -3.33 -3.10
CA LEU A 130 11.28 -3.36 -2.04
C LEU A 130 11.82 -2.70 -0.78
N MET A 131 11.09 -1.73 -0.25
CA MET A 131 11.27 -1.21 1.10
C MET A 131 10.06 -1.54 1.96
N ALA A 132 10.26 -2.34 3.00
CA ALA A 132 9.22 -2.60 3.99
C ALA A 132 9.27 -1.56 5.11
N MET A 133 8.12 -1.01 5.48
CA MET A 133 7.94 -0.07 6.58
C MET A 133 6.81 -0.56 7.49
N ARG A 134 7.02 -0.49 8.80
CA ARG A 134 5.98 -0.82 9.78
C ARG A 134 5.23 0.46 10.18
N PHE A 135 3.91 0.43 10.14
CA PHE A 135 3.05 1.53 10.53
C PHE A 135 3.41 2.10 11.92
N GLU A 136 3.59 1.21 12.90
CA GLU A 136 3.92 1.58 14.27
C GLU A 136 5.30 2.26 14.36
N SER A 137 6.25 1.84 13.51
CA SER A 137 7.60 2.44 13.47
C SER A 137 7.56 3.83 12.83
N VAL A 138 6.73 4.02 11.80
CA VAL A 138 6.55 5.35 11.18
C VAL A 138 5.97 6.34 12.18
N LEU A 139 4.98 5.93 12.98
CA LEU A 139 4.39 6.77 14.01
C LEU A 139 5.39 7.14 15.14
N ARG A 140 6.25 6.20 15.53
CA ARG A 140 7.24 6.42 16.61
C ARG A 140 8.43 7.27 16.16
N MET A 141 8.85 7.11 14.91
CA MET A 141 10.06 7.73 14.37
C MET A 141 9.81 8.34 12.98
N PRO A 142 8.95 9.36 12.86
CA PRO A 142 8.52 9.89 11.57
C PRO A 142 9.69 10.51 10.78
N ILE A 143 10.65 11.15 11.44
CA ILE A 143 11.83 11.72 10.77
C ILE A 143 12.70 10.64 10.16
N SER A 144 12.98 9.56 10.90
CA SER A 144 13.73 8.42 10.38
C SER A 144 13.01 7.75 9.20
N ALA A 145 11.68 7.63 9.27
CA ALA A 145 10.86 7.13 8.18
C ALA A 145 10.98 8.03 6.93
N ALA A 146 10.92 9.36 7.10
CA ALA A 146 11.06 10.31 6.01
C ALA A 146 12.45 10.25 5.35
N CYS A 147 13.52 10.12 6.13
CA CYS A 147 14.88 9.93 5.59
C CYS A 147 14.97 8.65 4.75
N ARG A 148 14.45 7.53 5.25
CA ARG A 148 14.42 6.26 4.50
C ARG A 148 13.62 6.37 3.20
N LEU A 149 12.48 7.07 3.22
CA LEU A 149 11.68 7.32 2.02
C LEU A 149 12.47 8.11 0.98
N ARG A 150 13.08 9.23 1.40
CA ARG A 150 13.92 10.07 0.52
C ARG A 150 15.03 9.27 -0.16
N ASP A 151 15.69 8.39 0.59
CA ASP A 151 16.83 7.62 0.09
C ASP A 151 16.38 6.45 -0.83
N PHE A 152 15.10 6.08 -0.81
CA PHE A 152 14.54 5.00 -1.63
C PHE A 152 13.87 5.48 -2.92
N VAL A 153 13.25 6.66 -2.94
CA VAL A 153 12.52 7.23 -4.09
C VAL A 153 13.39 8.11 -5.02
#